data_207040b37554c7a1c65d252296322ca5
#
_entry.id   207040b37554c7a1c65d252296322ca5
#
_cell.length_a   1.000
_cell.length_b   1.000
_cell.length_c   1.000
_cell.angle_alpha   90.00
_cell.angle_beta   90.00
_cell.angle_gamma   90.00
#
_symmetry.space_group_name_H-M   'P 1'
#
loop_
_entity.id
_entity.type
_entity.pdbx_description
1 polymer ?
#
loop_
_entity_poly.entity_id
_entity_poly.type
_entity_poly.pdbx_seq_one_letter_code
_entity_poly.pdbx_strand_id
1 'polypeptide(L)'
;CFNKKVVANISGFSVDEYAYCCERIDKEEQVGIIEVNVSCPNVHNGGMAFGTSAEAAAEVTKAVKAVTTKPVYIKLSPNVTDIVSIAKACEEAGADGISMINTLLGMRIDLKNRKPVVANKMGGFSGSAILPVALRMVYQVYEAVNIPIIGMGGVSSAEDVIEMMLAGATAVEVGAA
;
A
#
# COMPACT_ATOMS: atom_id res chain seq x y z
N CYS A 1 3.15 26.57 -2.52
CA CYS A 1 4.13 25.62 -1.94
C CYS A 1 3.71 25.31 -0.52
N PHE A 2 3.79 24.06 -0.10
CA PHE A 2 3.40 23.61 1.23
C PHE A 2 4.55 23.80 2.23
N ASN A 3 4.24 24.23 3.46
CA ASN A 3 5.19 24.29 4.58
C ASN A 3 5.24 22.95 5.36
N LYS A 4 4.54 21.94 4.89
CA LYS A 4 4.45 20.62 5.53
C LYS A 4 5.24 19.59 4.72
N LYS A 5 5.77 18.60 5.41
CA LYS A 5 6.34 17.41 4.77
C LYS A 5 5.23 16.63 4.07
N VAL A 6 5.61 15.95 2.99
CA VAL A 6 4.72 15.09 2.22
C VAL A 6 5.15 13.62 2.33
N VAL A 7 4.20 12.73 2.14
CA VAL A 7 4.46 11.32 1.89
C VAL A 7 4.59 11.14 0.37
N ALA A 8 5.74 10.65 -0.09
CA ALA A 8 5.98 10.38 -1.50
C ALA A 8 5.72 8.91 -1.79
N ASN A 9 4.72 8.62 -2.63
CA ASN A 9 4.45 7.26 -3.08
C ASN A 9 5.33 6.92 -4.29
N ILE A 10 6.08 5.82 -4.19
CA ILE A 10 6.91 5.29 -5.28
C ILE A 10 6.47 3.90 -5.70
N SER A 11 6.71 3.55 -6.96
CA SER A 11 6.50 2.21 -7.51
C SER A 11 7.57 1.89 -8.56
N GLY A 12 7.76 0.61 -8.87
CA GLY A 12 8.71 0.13 -9.89
C GLY A 12 8.27 -1.22 -10.46
N PHE A 13 8.91 -1.64 -11.54
CA PHE A 13 8.70 -2.94 -12.18
C PHE A 13 9.82 -3.93 -11.85
N SER A 14 10.88 -3.47 -11.17
CA SER A 14 11.99 -4.27 -10.67
C SER A 14 12.47 -3.73 -9.33
N VAL A 15 13.19 -4.55 -8.57
CA VAL A 15 13.80 -4.14 -7.28
C VAL A 15 14.73 -2.93 -7.48
N ASP A 16 15.52 -2.94 -8.57
CA ASP A 16 16.44 -1.85 -8.90
C ASP A 16 15.70 -0.53 -9.21
N GLU A 17 14.53 -0.60 -9.86
CA GLU A 17 13.72 0.59 -10.12
C GLU A 17 13.15 1.19 -8.84
N TYR A 18 12.71 0.36 -7.87
CA TYR A 18 12.29 0.86 -6.56
C TYR A 18 13.44 1.55 -5.84
N ALA A 19 14.62 0.95 -5.81
CA ALA A 19 15.81 1.54 -5.19
C ALA A 19 16.21 2.85 -5.88
N TYR A 20 16.23 2.87 -7.21
CA TYR A 20 16.54 4.06 -8.01
C TYR A 20 15.55 5.21 -7.73
N CYS A 21 14.25 4.94 -7.77
CA CYS A 21 13.24 5.95 -7.44
C CYS A 21 13.40 6.49 -6.03
N CYS A 22 13.66 5.59 -5.06
CA CYS A 22 13.89 5.94 -3.68
C CYS A 22 15.09 6.86 -3.51
N GLU A 23 16.24 6.52 -4.09
CA GLU A 23 17.47 7.34 -4.04
C GLU A 23 17.26 8.76 -4.57
N ARG A 24 16.44 8.90 -5.60
CA ARG A 24 16.12 10.22 -6.16
C ARG A 24 15.23 11.04 -5.25
N ILE A 25 14.20 10.41 -4.68
CA ILE A 25 13.24 11.04 -3.76
C ILE A 25 13.88 11.37 -2.41
N ASP A 26 14.87 10.59 -1.98
CA ASP A 26 15.60 10.83 -0.73
C ASP A 26 16.24 12.22 -0.65
N LYS A 27 16.64 12.77 -1.80
CA LYS A 27 17.27 14.09 -1.94
C LYS A 27 16.30 15.26 -1.74
N GLU A 28 14.99 15.00 -1.79
CA GLU A 28 13.96 16.04 -1.71
C GLU A 28 13.64 16.38 -0.25
N GLU A 29 13.99 17.57 0.19
CA GLU A 29 13.78 18.00 1.58
C GLU A 29 12.30 18.01 2.00
N GLN A 30 11.36 18.23 1.07
CA GLN A 30 9.94 18.27 1.35
C GLN A 30 9.35 16.89 1.65
N VAL A 31 10.03 15.81 1.25
CA VAL A 31 9.60 14.45 1.51
C VAL A 31 9.98 14.04 2.93
N GLY A 32 8.98 13.71 3.74
CA GLY A 32 9.14 13.25 5.11
C GLY A 32 9.09 11.75 5.28
N ILE A 33 8.31 11.08 4.41
CA ILE A 33 8.12 9.62 4.40
C ILE A 33 8.12 9.16 2.95
N ILE A 34 8.72 8.01 2.69
CA ILE A 34 8.64 7.31 1.40
C ILE A 34 7.68 6.14 1.55
N GLU A 35 6.56 6.17 0.81
CA GLU A 35 5.61 5.07 0.71
C GLU A 35 5.92 4.23 -0.52
N VAL A 36 6.27 2.98 -0.30
CA VAL A 36 6.65 2.02 -1.36
C VAL A 36 5.43 1.18 -1.73
N ASN A 37 4.87 1.43 -2.92
CA ASN A 37 3.71 0.72 -3.42
C ASN A 37 4.14 -0.60 -4.09
N VAL A 38 4.14 -1.70 -3.34
CA VAL A 38 4.43 -3.05 -3.86
C VAL A 38 3.22 -3.72 -4.51
N SER A 39 2.08 -3.04 -4.53
CA SER A 39 0.79 -3.60 -4.98
C SER A 39 0.46 -3.35 -6.45
N CYS A 40 1.41 -2.88 -7.27
CA CYS A 40 1.11 -2.50 -8.65
C CYS A 40 0.69 -3.72 -9.49
N PRO A 41 -0.58 -3.84 -9.95
CA PRO A 41 -1.05 -5.01 -10.68
C PRO A 41 -0.63 -5.03 -12.16
N ASN A 42 0.12 -4.03 -12.62
CA ASN A 42 0.42 -3.80 -14.04
C ASN A 42 1.72 -4.46 -14.48
N VAL A 43 2.02 -5.66 -14.01
CA VAL A 43 3.18 -6.42 -14.52
C VAL A 43 2.76 -7.17 -15.77
N HIS A 44 2.78 -6.47 -16.91
CA HIS A 44 2.84 -7.12 -18.22
C HIS A 44 4.22 -7.81 -18.34
N ASN A 45 4.24 -9.10 -18.60
CA ASN A 45 5.41 -9.97 -18.83
C ASN A 45 5.94 -10.76 -17.62
N GLY A 46 5.06 -11.44 -16.87
CA GLY A 46 5.48 -12.55 -16.00
C GLY A 46 6.25 -12.15 -14.72
N GLY A 47 6.32 -10.88 -14.40
CA GLY A 47 6.84 -10.41 -13.13
C GLY A 47 5.84 -10.70 -12.01
N MET A 48 6.28 -11.34 -10.92
CA MET A 48 5.47 -11.45 -9.72
C MET A 48 5.14 -10.06 -9.20
N ALA A 49 3.86 -9.81 -8.89
CA ALA A 49 3.49 -8.63 -8.15
C ALA A 49 4.22 -8.69 -6.79
N PHE A 50 5.15 -7.78 -6.54
CA PHE A 50 6.00 -7.78 -5.34
C PHE A 50 5.22 -7.84 -4.02
N GLY A 51 3.97 -7.37 -4.02
CA GLY A 51 3.09 -7.41 -2.85
C GLY A 51 2.29 -8.71 -2.67
N THR A 52 2.53 -9.76 -3.47
CA THR A 52 1.79 -11.02 -3.37
C THR A 52 2.55 -12.12 -2.62
N SER A 53 3.85 -11.95 -2.37
CA SER A 53 4.64 -12.84 -1.54
C SER A 53 5.45 -12.08 -0.49
N ALA A 54 5.66 -12.72 0.65
CA ALA A 54 6.44 -12.18 1.76
C ALA A 54 7.90 -11.94 1.36
N GLU A 55 8.48 -12.88 0.60
CA GLU A 55 9.87 -12.82 0.15
C GLU A 55 10.10 -11.65 -0.81
N ALA A 56 9.22 -11.47 -1.80
CA ALA A 56 9.35 -10.39 -2.77
C ALA A 56 9.15 -9.00 -2.13
N ALA A 57 8.20 -8.88 -1.20
CA ALA A 57 7.99 -7.63 -0.46
C ALA A 57 9.21 -7.30 0.45
N ALA A 58 9.79 -8.30 1.10
CA ALA A 58 11.00 -8.13 1.91
C ALA A 58 12.22 -7.75 1.06
N GLU A 59 12.36 -8.31 -0.14
CA GLU A 59 13.45 -7.98 -1.06
C GLU A 59 13.41 -6.50 -1.47
N VAL A 60 12.25 -6.01 -1.89
CA VAL A 60 12.04 -4.58 -2.21
C VAL A 60 12.30 -3.71 -0.99
N THR A 61 11.79 -4.10 0.19
CA THR A 61 11.99 -3.36 1.43
C THR A 61 13.48 -3.19 1.75
N LYS A 62 14.27 -4.27 1.69
CA LYS A 62 15.73 -4.22 1.94
C LYS A 62 16.44 -3.32 0.93
N ALA A 63 16.11 -3.43 -0.35
CA ALA A 63 16.75 -2.62 -1.39
C ALA A 63 16.46 -1.12 -1.21
N VAL A 64 15.22 -0.76 -0.89
CA VAL A 64 14.84 0.63 -0.62
C VAL A 64 15.49 1.15 0.66
N LYS A 65 15.49 0.38 1.75
CA LYS A 65 16.12 0.78 3.01
C LYS A 65 17.64 0.97 2.88
N ALA A 66 18.29 0.31 1.94
CA ALA A 66 19.74 0.45 1.71
C ALA A 66 20.13 1.81 1.10
N VAL A 67 19.20 2.54 0.47
CA VAL A 67 19.47 3.76 -0.29
C VAL A 67 18.82 5.02 0.28
N THR A 68 18.14 4.94 1.43
CA THR A 68 17.51 6.10 2.08
C THR A 68 17.70 6.10 3.58
N THR A 69 17.74 7.29 4.15
CA THR A 69 17.68 7.52 5.60
C THR A 69 16.29 7.95 6.07
N LYS A 70 15.39 8.25 5.14
CA LYS A 70 14.01 8.63 5.45
C LYS A 70 13.19 7.41 5.91
N PRO A 71 12.13 7.63 6.72
CA PRO A 71 11.19 6.57 7.05
C PRO A 71 10.57 5.95 5.80
N VAL A 72 10.55 4.62 5.74
CA VAL A 72 10.00 3.82 4.64
C VAL A 72 8.77 3.06 5.11
N TYR A 73 7.65 3.31 4.48
CA TYR A 73 6.38 2.62 4.70
C TYR A 73 6.06 1.74 3.49
N ILE A 74 5.69 0.49 3.73
CA ILE A 74 5.35 -0.45 2.64
C ILE A 74 3.84 -0.51 2.49
N LYS A 75 3.35 -0.17 1.29
CA LYS A 75 1.90 -0.18 0.97
C LYS A 75 1.48 -1.55 0.48
N LEU A 76 0.69 -2.24 1.33
CA LEU A 76 0.29 -3.62 1.13
C LEU A 76 -0.98 -3.77 0.29
N SER A 77 -1.00 -4.86 -0.49
CA SER A 77 -2.15 -5.28 -1.28
C SER A 77 -3.16 -6.07 -0.44
N PRO A 78 -4.47 -5.80 -0.58
CA PRO A 78 -5.50 -6.64 0.02
C PRO A 78 -5.77 -7.94 -0.78
N ASN A 79 -5.19 -8.07 -1.98
CA ASN A 79 -5.48 -9.17 -2.90
C ASN A 79 -4.56 -10.38 -2.63
N VAL A 80 -4.48 -10.75 -1.37
CA VAL A 80 -3.62 -11.83 -0.86
C VAL A 80 -4.39 -12.67 0.16
N THR A 81 -3.97 -13.90 0.33
CA THR A 81 -4.58 -14.82 1.30
C THR A 81 -4.14 -14.50 2.73
N ASP A 82 -2.86 -14.16 2.91
CA ASP A 82 -2.26 -13.87 4.22
C ASP A 82 -1.45 -12.57 4.16
N ILE A 83 -2.10 -11.46 4.55
CA ILE A 83 -1.48 -10.15 4.61
C ILE A 83 -0.53 -10.02 5.81
N VAL A 84 -0.76 -10.79 6.85
CA VAL A 84 0.03 -10.76 8.09
C VAL A 84 1.46 -11.26 7.83
N SER A 85 1.60 -12.35 7.08
CA SER A 85 2.93 -12.88 6.72
C SER A 85 3.76 -11.88 5.93
N ILE A 86 3.11 -11.13 5.03
CA ILE A 86 3.78 -10.08 4.22
C ILE A 86 4.19 -8.91 5.10
N ALA A 87 3.31 -8.45 6.00
CA ALA A 87 3.60 -7.35 6.93
C ALA A 87 4.80 -7.67 7.84
N LYS A 88 4.84 -8.87 8.41
CA LYS A 88 5.97 -9.34 9.22
C LYS A 88 7.27 -9.37 8.44
N ALA A 89 7.24 -9.89 7.23
CA ALA A 89 8.43 -9.94 6.38
C ALA A 89 8.96 -8.52 6.03
N CYS A 90 8.08 -7.55 5.83
CA CYS A 90 8.46 -6.15 5.65
C CYS A 90 9.08 -5.55 6.93
N GLU A 91 8.51 -5.80 8.10
CA GLU A 91 9.06 -5.37 9.39
C GLU A 91 10.45 -5.97 9.62
N GLU A 92 10.61 -7.27 9.43
CA GLU A 92 11.89 -7.98 9.55
C GLU A 92 12.94 -7.49 8.52
N ALA A 93 12.48 -7.01 7.37
CA ALA A 93 13.34 -6.41 6.35
C ALA A 93 13.73 -4.96 6.65
N GLY A 94 13.20 -4.36 7.73
CA GLY A 94 13.56 -3.03 8.23
C GLY A 94 12.61 -1.91 7.80
N ALA A 95 11.37 -2.20 7.39
CA ALA A 95 10.35 -1.18 7.18
C ALA A 95 10.11 -0.39 8.47
N ASP A 96 9.91 0.93 8.35
CA ASP A 96 9.61 1.82 9.48
C ASP A 96 8.09 1.88 9.76
N GLY A 97 7.28 1.40 8.83
CA GLY A 97 5.82 1.31 8.97
C GLY A 97 5.17 0.57 7.80
N ILE A 98 3.88 0.32 7.96
CA ILE A 98 3.02 -0.28 6.94
C ILE A 98 1.94 0.72 6.57
N SER A 99 1.64 0.87 5.28
CA SER A 99 0.40 1.50 4.84
C SER A 99 -0.50 0.46 4.18
N MET A 100 -1.78 0.51 4.47
CA MET A 100 -2.75 -0.49 3.99
C MET A 100 -4.20 -0.02 4.15
N ILE A 101 -5.05 -0.38 3.21
CA ILE A 101 -4.86 -1.33 2.12
C ILE A 101 -4.86 -0.60 0.75
N ASN A 102 -4.21 -1.18 -0.25
CA ASN A 102 -4.44 -0.79 -1.64
C ASN A 102 -5.85 -1.24 -2.09
N THR A 103 -6.24 -0.99 -3.34
CA THR A 103 -7.56 -1.35 -3.87
C THR A 103 -7.74 -2.87 -4.00
N LEU A 104 -8.97 -3.33 -3.73
CA LEU A 104 -9.39 -4.69 -4.11
C LEU A 104 -9.47 -4.81 -5.63
N LEU A 105 -9.23 -5.99 -6.16
CA LEU A 105 -9.43 -6.26 -7.57
C LEU A 105 -10.91 -6.50 -7.84
N GLY A 106 -11.49 -5.73 -8.76
CA GLY A 106 -12.90 -5.81 -9.13
C GLY A 106 -13.11 -5.77 -10.63
N MET A 107 -14.35 -6.02 -11.06
CA MET A 107 -14.77 -5.96 -12.45
C MET A 107 -16.26 -5.57 -12.56
N ARG A 108 -16.61 -4.86 -13.63
CA ARG A 108 -18.01 -4.61 -14.04
C ARG A 108 -18.17 -4.92 -15.54
N ILE A 109 -19.37 -5.41 -15.89
CA ILE A 109 -19.77 -5.67 -17.28
C ILE A 109 -20.79 -4.61 -17.71
N ASP A 110 -20.54 -3.98 -18.85
CA ASP A 110 -21.54 -3.15 -19.55
C ASP A 110 -22.57 -4.07 -20.22
N LEU A 111 -23.80 -3.99 -19.76
CA LEU A 111 -24.89 -4.86 -20.26
C LEU A 111 -25.29 -4.56 -21.70
N LYS A 112 -25.07 -3.33 -22.17
CA LYS A 112 -25.41 -2.93 -23.58
C LYS A 112 -24.37 -3.51 -24.53
N ASN A 113 -23.11 -3.30 -24.23
CA ASN A 113 -21.99 -3.71 -25.07
C ASN A 113 -21.51 -5.13 -24.80
N ARG A 114 -21.98 -5.75 -23.70
CA ARG A 114 -21.59 -7.09 -23.23
C ARG A 114 -20.07 -7.25 -23.09
N LYS A 115 -19.41 -6.19 -22.63
CA LYS A 115 -17.95 -6.11 -22.48
C LYS A 115 -17.58 -5.57 -21.09
N PRO A 116 -16.36 -5.81 -20.60
CA PRO A 116 -15.85 -5.14 -19.42
C PRO A 116 -15.94 -3.61 -19.56
N VAL A 117 -16.33 -2.92 -18.47
CA VAL A 117 -16.44 -1.46 -18.42
C VAL A 117 -15.08 -0.80 -18.59
N VAL A 118 -14.03 -1.39 -18.00
CA VAL A 118 -12.67 -0.87 -18.09
C VAL A 118 -11.86 -1.65 -19.14
N ALA A 119 -10.97 -0.95 -19.86
CA ALA A 119 -10.18 -1.53 -20.95
C ALA A 119 -9.32 -2.74 -20.50
N ASN A 120 -8.77 -2.69 -19.28
CA ASN A 120 -7.97 -3.76 -18.68
C ASN A 120 -8.82 -4.92 -18.12
N LYS A 121 -10.12 -4.97 -18.39
CA LYS A 121 -11.10 -5.94 -17.89
C LYS A 121 -11.35 -5.84 -16.39
N MET A 122 -10.30 -5.87 -15.58
CA MET A 122 -10.33 -5.73 -14.13
C MET A 122 -9.65 -4.43 -13.71
N GLY A 123 -10.04 -3.88 -12.57
CA GLY A 123 -9.51 -2.63 -12.02
C GLY A 123 -9.65 -2.56 -10.52
N GLY A 124 -9.07 -1.52 -9.91
CA GLY A 124 -9.16 -1.29 -8.49
C GLY A 124 -10.59 -0.97 -8.05
N PHE A 125 -11.06 -1.67 -7.03
CA PHE A 125 -12.32 -1.43 -6.35
C PHE A 125 -12.03 -0.72 -5.02
N SER A 126 -12.58 0.48 -4.87
CA SER A 126 -12.46 1.34 -3.68
C SER A 126 -13.82 1.96 -3.32
N GLY A 127 -13.84 2.81 -2.29
CA GLY A 127 -15.06 3.44 -1.78
C GLY A 127 -15.56 2.78 -0.49
N SER A 128 -16.63 3.30 0.11
CA SER A 128 -17.12 2.91 1.44
C SER A 128 -17.40 1.42 1.61
N ALA A 129 -17.73 0.72 0.53
CA ALA A 129 -18.00 -0.71 0.55
C ALA A 129 -16.77 -1.58 0.96
N ILE A 130 -15.55 -1.05 0.86
CA ILE A 130 -14.35 -1.81 1.25
C ILE A 130 -13.90 -1.56 2.69
N LEU A 131 -14.50 -0.59 3.39
CA LEU A 131 -14.12 -0.24 4.76
C LEU A 131 -14.06 -1.46 5.71
N PRO A 132 -15.05 -2.36 5.77
CA PRO A 132 -14.99 -3.53 6.66
C PRO A 132 -13.83 -4.47 6.33
N VAL A 133 -13.41 -4.54 5.07
CA VAL A 133 -12.24 -5.33 4.66
C VAL A 133 -10.95 -4.67 5.13
N ALA A 134 -10.84 -3.35 4.95
CA ALA A 134 -9.70 -2.57 5.41
C ALA A 134 -9.52 -2.67 6.93
N LEU A 135 -10.59 -2.45 7.69
CA LEU A 135 -10.60 -2.57 9.16
C LEU A 135 -10.11 -3.94 9.64
N ARG A 136 -10.68 -5.01 9.07
CA ARG A 136 -10.25 -6.38 9.41
C ARG A 136 -8.76 -6.60 9.16
N MET A 137 -8.26 -6.15 8.02
CA MET A 137 -6.85 -6.34 7.66
C MET A 137 -5.92 -5.51 8.54
N VAL A 138 -6.27 -4.23 8.81
CA VAL A 138 -5.53 -3.38 9.75
C VAL A 138 -5.46 -4.02 11.12
N TYR A 139 -6.59 -4.49 11.66
CA TYR A 139 -6.63 -5.16 12.96
C TYR A 139 -5.72 -6.40 13.00
N GLN A 140 -5.79 -7.27 11.98
CA GLN A 140 -4.95 -8.47 11.91
C GLN A 140 -3.44 -8.14 11.86
N VAL A 141 -3.05 -7.10 11.12
CA VAL A 141 -1.65 -6.68 11.03
C VAL A 141 -1.22 -5.99 12.33
N TYR A 142 -2.08 -5.17 12.93
CA TYR A 142 -1.80 -4.52 14.22
C TYR A 142 -1.46 -5.52 15.34
N GLU A 143 -2.17 -6.65 15.40
CA GLU A 143 -1.86 -7.70 16.38
C GLU A 143 -0.55 -8.46 16.10
N ALA A 144 0.06 -8.24 14.93
CA ALA A 144 1.16 -9.08 14.44
C ALA A 144 2.49 -8.36 14.28
N VAL A 145 2.49 -7.02 14.18
CA VAL A 145 3.70 -6.19 13.99
C VAL A 145 3.83 -5.12 15.09
N ASN A 146 5.04 -4.60 15.28
CA ASN A 146 5.30 -3.54 16.28
C ASN A 146 5.52 -2.16 15.64
N ILE A 147 5.59 -2.09 14.31
CA ILE A 147 5.76 -0.84 13.57
C ILE A 147 4.40 -0.16 13.31
N PRO A 148 4.37 1.19 13.18
CA PRO A 148 3.14 1.93 12.98
C PRO A 148 2.44 1.57 11.67
N ILE A 149 1.10 1.69 11.69
CA ILE A 149 0.24 1.41 10.54
C ILE A 149 -0.49 2.68 10.12
N ILE A 150 -0.44 3.01 8.84
CA ILE A 150 -1.32 3.99 8.21
C ILE A 150 -2.46 3.23 7.57
N GLY A 151 -3.68 3.39 8.10
CA GLY A 151 -4.88 2.72 7.60
C GLY A 151 -5.52 3.53 6.47
N MET A 152 -5.99 2.85 5.43
CA MET A 152 -6.75 3.46 4.33
C MET A 152 -7.70 2.45 3.70
N GLY A 153 -8.72 2.96 3.02
CA GLY A 153 -9.67 2.17 2.26
C GLY A 153 -11.10 2.31 2.77
N GLY A 154 -11.91 3.01 1.99
CA GLY A 154 -13.33 3.19 2.25
C GLY A 154 -13.70 4.25 3.28
N VAL A 155 -12.75 4.96 3.83
CA VAL A 155 -12.96 6.05 4.79
C VAL A 155 -13.67 7.21 4.11
N SER A 156 -14.84 7.58 4.64
CA SER A 156 -15.71 8.64 4.09
C SER A 156 -16.32 9.56 5.16
N SER A 157 -16.13 9.25 6.43
CA SER A 157 -16.63 10.05 7.56
C SER A 157 -15.59 10.14 8.68
N ALA A 158 -15.84 11.01 9.66
CA ALA A 158 -15.02 11.11 10.86
C ALA A 158 -15.10 9.84 11.72
N GLU A 159 -16.26 9.21 11.76
CA GLU A 159 -16.51 7.95 12.45
C GLU A 159 -15.64 6.82 11.85
N ASP A 160 -15.54 6.75 10.53
CA ASP A 160 -14.70 5.76 9.84
C ASP A 160 -13.21 5.95 10.21
N VAL A 161 -12.75 7.21 10.36
CA VAL A 161 -11.38 7.51 10.83
C VAL A 161 -11.16 6.96 12.24
N ILE A 162 -12.11 7.22 13.14
CA ILE A 162 -12.03 6.73 14.53
C ILE A 162 -12.05 5.19 14.56
N GLU A 163 -12.91 4.57 13.77
CA GLU A 163 -12.99 3.12 13.65
C GLU A 163 -11.68 2.50 13.14
N MET A 164 -11.06 3.14 12.14
CA MET A 164 -9.75 2.72 11.62
C MET A 164 -8.65 2.82 12.69
N MET A 165 -8.64 3.89 13.49
CA MET A 165 -7.70 4.06 14.60
C MET A 165 -7.95 3.04 15.73
N LEU A 166 -9.22 2.75 16.04
CA LEU A 166 -9.56 1.71 17.01
C LEU A 166 -9.15 0.30 16.53
N ALA A 167 -9.13 0.07 15.22
CA ALA A 167 -8.61 -1.17 14.65
C ALA A 167 -7.07 -1.27 14.73
N GLY A 168 -6.37 -0.21 15.15
CA GLY A 168 -4.93 -0.20 15.40
C GLY A 168 -4.12 0.69 14.45
N ALA A 169 -4.77 1.45 13.56
CA ALA A 169 -4.05 2.42 12.74
C ALA A 169 -3.51 3.59 13.59
N THR A 170 -2.25 3.95 13.38
CA THR A 170 -1.60 5.13 13.99
C THR A 170 -2.02 6.42 13.29
N ALA A 171 -2.28 6.35 11.99
CA ALA A 171 -2.76 7.44 11.15
C ALA A 171 -3.71 6.88 10.07
N VAL A 172 -4.47 7.76 9.44
CA VAL A 172 -5.45 7.40 8.42
C VAL A 172 -5.27 8.25 7.17
N GLU A 173 -5.25 7.62 6.01
CA GLU A 173 -5.30 8.29 4.71
C GLU A 173 -6.71 8.24 4.13
N VAL A 174 -7.17 9.39 3.63
CA VAL A 174 -8.47 9.54 2.97
C VAL A 174 -8.22 9.88 1.50
N GLY A 175 -8.59 8.97 0.60
CA GLY A 175 -8.37 9.13 -0.84
C GLY A 175 -9.47 9.98 -1.47
N ALA A 176 -10.71 9.49 -1.40
CA ALA A 176 -11.90 10.19 -1.88
C ALA A 176 -13.05 9.92 -0.91
N ALA A 177 -13.61 10.98 -0.37
CA ALA A 177 -14.73 10.97 0.56
C ALA A 177 -15.95 11.66 -0.06
#